data_75126230da225e9f8375982b80e55108
#
_entry.id   75126230da225e9f8375982b80e55108
#
_cell.length_a   1.000
_cell.length_b   1.000
_cell.length_c   1.000
_cell.angle_alpha   90.00
_cell.angle_beta   90.00
_cell.angle_gamma   90.00
#
_symmetry.space_group_name_H-M   'P 1'
#
loop_
_entity.id
_entity.type
_entity.pdbx_description
1 polymer ?
#
loop_
_entity_poly.entity_id
_entity_poly.type
_entity_poly.pdbx_seq_one_letter_code
_entity_poly.pdbx_strand_id
1 'polypeptide(L)'
;MIRHIVLFRFKTETPQADREAFLEMLQAMPSKISEIKSFEAGFDVVRAPRSFDLALVTSYDDLAALDRYVKHAHHLPVIERAKEICEQVVAADYQF
;
A
#
# COMPACT_ATOMS: atom_id res chain seq x y z
N MET A 1 16.60 -4.02 -8.87
CA MET A 1 15.20 -4.09 -8.39
C MET A 1 14.97 -3.01 -7.34
N ILE A 2 13.75 -2.52 -7.24
CA ILE A 2 13.34 -1.54 -6.23
C ILE A 2 12.32 -2.20 -5.31
N ARG A 3 12.52 -2.08 -3.99
CA ARG A 3 11.57 -2.47 -2.97
C ARG A 3 10.81 -1.24 -2.48
N HIS A 4 9.49 -1.31 -2.50
CA HIS A 4 8.60 -0.24 -2.08
C HIS A 4 7.83 -0.72 -0.85
N ILE A 5 8.00 -0.02 0.27
CA ILE A 5 7.34 -0.37 1.53
C ILE A 5 6.46 0.81 1.94
N VAL A 6 5.18 0.54 2.18
CA VAL A 6 4.22 1.55 2.62
C VAL A 6 3.56 1.08 3.90
N LEU A 7 3.46 1.99 4.86
CA LEU A 7 2.77 1.74 6.12
C LEU A 7 1.58 2.70 6.21
N PHE A 8 0.43 2.14 6.57
CA PHE A 8 -0.83 2.89 6.68
C PHE A 8 -1.29 2.93 8.13
N ARG A 9 -1.65 4.12 8.61
CA ARG A 9 -2.35 4.29 9.87
C ARG A 9 -3.74 4.80 9.56
N PHE A 10 -4.76 4.02 9.90
CA PHE A 10 -6.15 4.41 9.67
C PHE A 10 -6.59 5.46 10.68
N LYS A 11 -7.53 6.30 10.27
CA LYS A 11 -8.26 7.14 11.22
C LYS A 11 -8.95 6.24 12.23
N THR A 12 -8.99 6.65 13.50
CA THR A 12 -9.57 5.83 14.57
C THR A 12 -11.03 5.45 14.29
N GLU A 13 -11.78 6.36 13.67
CA GLU A 13 -13.19 6.14 13.33
C GLU A 13 -13.41 5.25 12.10
N THR A 14 -12.36 4.89 11.36
CA THR A 14 -12.51 4.02 10.17
C THR A 14 -12.97 2.62 10.61
N PRO A 15 -14.17 2.17 10.18
CA PRO A 15 -14.68 0.86 10.57
C PRO A 15 -13.79 -0.28 10.08
N GLN A 16 -13.81 -1.40 10.79
CA GLN A 16 -13.03 -2.59 10.40
C GLN A 16 -13.40 -3.10 9.01
N ALA A 17 -14.67 -3.03 8.64
CA ALA A 17 -15.11 -3.44 7.30
C ALA A 17 -14.44 -2.61 6.20
N ASP A 18 -14.24 -1.32 6.43
CA ASP A 18 -13.57 -0.43 5.47
C ASP A 18 -12.07 -0.71 5.41
N ARG A 19 -11.45 -1.06 6.53
CA ARG A 19 -10.04 -1.44 6.57
C ARG A 19 -9.82 -2.74 5.78
N GLU A 20 -10.68 -3.71 5.95
CA GLU A 20 -10.63 -4.98 5.20
C GLU A 20 -10.88 -4.75 3.70
N ALA A 21 -11.84 -3.91 3.34
CA ALA A 21 -12.10 -3.55 1.96
C ALA A 21 -10.89 -2.86 1.32
N PHE A 22 -10.17 -2.02 2.07
CA PHE A 22 -8.95 -1.39 1.59
C PHE A 22 -7.84 -2.41 1.31
N LEU A 23 -7.66 -3.39 2.20
CA LEU A 23 -6.70 -4.48 1.95
C LEU A 23 -7.06 -5.24 0.66
N GLU A 24 -8.34 -5.49 0.43
CA GLU A 24 -8.78 -6.14 -0.81
C GLU A 24 -8.46 -5.30 -2.05
N MET A 25 -8.60 -3.98 -1.96
CA MET A 25 -8.19 -3.08 -3.05
C MET A 25 -6.69 -3.20 -3.35
N LEU A 26 -5.85 -3.28 -2.31
CA LEU A 26 -4.42 -3.49 -2.49
C LEU A 26 -4.15 -4.83 -3.15
N GLN A 27 -4.79 -5.89 -2.69
CA GLN A 27 -4.61 -7.26 -3.19
C GLN A 27 -5.06 -7.41 -4.64
N ALA A 28 -5.94 -6.54 -5.12
CA ALA A 28 -6.41 -6.56 -6.51
C ALA A 28 -5.42 -5.89 -7.47
N MET A 29 -4.47 -5.08 -6.98
CA MET A 29 -3.57 -4.32 -7.84
C MET A 29 -2.65 -5.17 -8.71
N PRO A 30 -2.03 -6.27 -8.22
CA PRO A 30 -1.08 -7.03 -9.05
C PRO A 30 -1.66 -7.56 -10.35
N SER A 31 -2.94 -7.92 -10.37
CA SER A 31 -3.59 -8.42 -11.59
C SER A 31 -3.90 -7.31 -12.60
N LYS A 32 -3.86 -6.06 -12.17
CA LYS A 32 -4.21 -4.89 -13.00
C LYS A 32 -3.01 -4.03 -13.37
N ILE A 33 -1.90 -4.16 -12.64
CA ILE A 33 -0.71 -3.33 -12.79
C ILE A 33 0.50 -4.23 -13.00
N SER A 34 0.91 -4.38 -14.26
CA SER A 34 1.98 -5.31 -14.64
C SER A 34 3.37 -4.89 -14.11
N GLU A 35 3.56 -3.63 -13.73
CA GLU A 35 4.81 -3.16 -13.13
C GLU A 35 5.13 -3.84 -11.80
N ILE A 36 4.12 -4.30 -11.08
CA ILE A 36 4.31 -4.97 -9.78
C ILE A 36 4.88 -6.36 -10.00
N LYS A 37 6.13 -6.60 -9.55
CA LYS A 37 6.83 -7.88 -9.71
C LYS A 37 6.62 -8.80 -8.52
N SER A 38 6.44 -8.25 -7.31
CA SER A 38 6.08 -9.01 -6.13
C SER A 38 5.17 -8.18 -5.26
N PHE A 39 4.32 -8.84 -4.49
CA PHE A 39 3.31 -8.18 -3.68
C PHE A 39 3.11 -8.95 -2.38
N GLU A 40 3.09 -8.21 -1.28
CA GLU A 40 2.73 -8.73 0.03
C GLU A 40 2.06 -7.60 0.80
N ALA A 41 0.97 -7.89 1.50
CA ALA A 41 0.30 -6.92 2.34
C ALA A 41 -0.37 -7.63 3.51
N GLY A 42 -0.44 -6.96 4.66
CA GLY A 42 -1.07 -7.54 5.83
C GLY A 42 -1.27 -6.54 6.95
N PHE A 43 -2.23 -6.86 7.83
CA PHE A 43 -2.47 -6.06 9.03
C PHE A 43 -1.42 -6.35 10.10
N ASP A 44 -1.07 -5.29 10.86
CA ASP A 44 -0.22 -5.44 12.03
C ASP A 44 -0.88 -6.37 13.07
N VAL A 45 -0.08 -7.22 13.69
CA VAL A 45 -0.54 -8.18 14.72
C VAL A 45 0.04 -7.89 16.09
N VAL A 46 1.02 -6.98 16.19
CA VAL A 46 1.69 -6.66 17.47
C VAL A 46 0.89 -5.63 18.26
N ARG A 47 0.30 -4.63 17.60
CA ARG A 47 -0.53 -3.58 18.18
C ARG A 47 0.18 -2.80 19.29
N ALA A 48 1.48 -2.52 19.09
CA ALA A 48 2.26 -1.66 19.98
C ALA A 48 1.96 -0.16 19.69
N PRO A 49 2.28 0.75 20.62
CA PRO A 49 2.08 2.20 20.37
C PRO A 49 2.78 2.71 19.11
N ARG A 50 3.91 2.10 18.74
CA ARG A 50 4.67 2.48 17.53
C ARG A 50 4.17 1.79 16.26
N SER A 51 3.24 0.84 16.37
CA SER A 51 2.78 0.05 15.22
C SER A 51 1.84 0.85 14.35
N PHE A 52 2.07 0.81 13.02
CA PHE A 52 1.07 1.19 12.04
C PHE A 52 0.07 0.05 11.90
N ASP A 53 -1.00 0.25 11.13
CA ASP A 53 -2.11 -0.71 11.08
C ASP A 53 -1.99 -1.72 9.95
N LEU A 54 -1.40 -1.31 8.82
CA LEU A 54 -1.32 -2.12 7.61
C LEU A 54 0.01 -1.86 6.91
N ALA A 55 0.64 -2.92 6.42
CA ALA A 55 1.87 -2.82 5.63
C ALA A 55 1.65 -3.35 4.23
N LEU A 56 2.27 -2.67 3.25
CA LEU A 56 2.32 -3.09 1.85
C LEU A 56 3.79 -3.17 1.44
N VAL A 57 4.18 -4.29 0.84
CA VAL A 57 5.54 -4.50 0.34
C VAL A 57 5.45 -4.97 -1.10
N THR A 58 6.01 -4.18 -2.01
CA THR A 58 6.01 -4.49 -3.44
C THR A 58 7.41 -4.35 -4.01
N SER A 59 7.63 -4.87 -5.21
CA SER A 59 8.89 -4.69 -5.91
C SER A 59 8.67 -4.37 -7.39
N TYR A 60 9.64 -3.67 -7.97
CA TYR A 60 9.62 -3.17 -9.35
C TYR A 60 10.99 -3.38 -9.97
N ASP A 61 11.04 -3.49 -11.30
CA ASP A 61 12.30 -3.70 -12.02
C ASP A 61 13.29 -2.55 -11.79
N ASP A 62 12.78 -1.31 -11.79
CA ASP A 62 13.61 -0.10 -11.68
C ASP A 62 12.74 1.10 -11.24
N LEU A 63 13.38 2.26 -11.09
CA LEU A 63 12.68 3.48 -10.70
C LEU A 63 11.64 3.93 -11.74
N ALA A 64 11.89 3.67 -13.01
CA ALA A 64 10.95 4.03 -14.08
C ALA A 64 9.66 3.21 -13.93
N ALA A 65 9.78 1.92 -13.61
CA ALA A 65 8.61 1.05 -13.36
C ALA A 65 7.84 1.51 -12.12
N LEU A 66 8.53 1.89 -11.05
CA LEU A 66 7.89 2.44 -9.85
C LEU A 66 7.11 3.73 -10.18
N ASP A 67 7.70 4.61 -11.00
CA ASP A 67 7.02 5.85 -11.42
C ASP A 67 5.76 5.56 -12.23
N ARG A 68 5.81 4.58 -13.14
CA ARG A 68 4.62 4.16 -13.90
C ARG A 68 3.53 3.60 -12.99
N TYR A 69 3.91 2.84 -11.96
CA TYR A 69 2.98 2.33 -10.97
C TYR A 69 2.30 3.47 -10.20
N VAL A 70 3.08 4.44 -9.72
CA VAL A 70 2.54 5.57 -8.96
C VAL A 70 1.47 6.32 -9.75
N LYS A 71 1.68 6.49 -11.06
CA LYS A 71 0.78 7.24 -11.95
C LYS A 71 -0.28 6.37 -12.62
N HIS A 72 -0.28 5.06 -12.36
CA HIS A 72 -1.14 4.12 -13.05
C HIS A 72 -2.62 4.37 -12.75
N ALA A 73 -3.47 4.24 -13.76
CA ALA A 73 -4.92 4.46 -13.63
C ALA A 73 -5.55 3.57 -12.55
N HIS A 74 -5.06 2.35 -12.38
CA HIS A 74 -5.56 1.43 -11.36
C HIS A 74 -4.95 1.66 -9.97
N HIS A 75 -3.95 2.53 -9.85
CA HIS A 75 -3.39 2.94 -8.55
C HIS A 75 -4.08 4.17 -8.00
N LEU A 76 -4.57 5.07 -8.86
CA LEU A 76 -5.18 6.34 -8.43
C LEU A 76 -6.37 6.15 -7.46
N PRO A 77 -7.32 5.21 -7.69
CA PRO A 77 -8.41 4.99 -6.74
C PRO A 77 -7.92 4.54 -5.36
N VAL A 78 -6.82 3.80 -5.29
CA VAL A 78 -6.22 3.36 -4.03
C VAL A 78 -5.67 4.56 -3.26
N ILE A 79 -4.97 5.48 -3.95
CA ILE A 79 -4.46 6.71 -3.36
C ILE A 79 -5.62 7.54 -2.79
N GLU A 80 -6.69 7.72 -3.56
CA GLU A 80 -7.84 8.50 -3.12
C GLU A 80 -8.50 7.88 -1.89
N ARG A 81 -8.67 6.55 -1.87
CA ARG A 81 -9.27 5.87 -0.73
C ARG A 81 -8.38 5.97 0.51
N ALA A 82 -7.06 5.85 0.34
CA ALA A 82 -6.12 6.01 1.45
C ALA A 82 -6.25 7.39 2.10
N LYS A 83 -6.39 8.45 1.29
CA LYS A 83 -6.59 9.82 1.81
C LYS A 83 -7.86 9.94 2.64
N GLU A 84 -8.91 9.22 2.28
CA GLU A 84 -10.19 9.28 3.00
C GLU A 84 -10.15 8.58 4.35
N ILE A 85 -9.47 7.44 4.46
CA ILE A 85 -9.56 6.56 5.63
C ILE A 85 -8.31 6.50 6.49
N CYS A 86 -7.17 7.06 6.00
CA CYS A 86 -5.91 7.04 6.74
C CYS A 86 -5.58 8.42 7.30
N GLU A 87 -5.08 8.45 8.53
CA GLU A 87 -4.53 9.69 9.11
C GLU A 87 -3.07 9.89 8.74
N GLN A 88 -2.35 8.80 8.39
CA GLN A 88 -0.95 8.86 8.03
C GLN A 88 -0.59 7.71 7.09
N VAL A 89 0.18 8.02 6.05
CA VAL A 89 0.76 7.04 5.12
C VAL A 89 2.21 7.42 4.93
N VAL A 90 3.12 6.47 5.16
CA VAL A 90 4.56 6.68 5.02
C VAL A 90 5.15 5.62 4.11
N ALA A 91 6.26 5.92 3.48
CA ALA A 91 6.91 5.01 2.55
C ALA A 91 8.42 5.08 2.63
N ALA A 92 9.05 3.97 2.29
CA ALA A 92 10.48 3.90 2.02
C ALA A 92 10.68 3.05 0.78
N ASP A 93 11.61 3.49 -0.06
CA ASP A 93 11.96 2.81 -1.30
C ASP A 93 13.45 2.58 -1.31
N TYR A 94 13.88 1.35 -1.59
CA TYR A 94 15.31 1.07 -1.65
C TYR A 94 15.64 0.09 -2.76
N GLN A 95 16.89 0.12 -3.18
CA GLN A 95 17.41 -0.77 -4.21
C GLN A 95 17.96 -2.04 -3.56
N PHE A 96 17.71 -3.17 -4.22
CA PHE A 96 18.22 -4.46 -3.77
C PHE A 96 18.58 -5.37 -4.93
#